data_3fae7bb3690dd7e9d93f2185894c308c
#
_entry.id   3fae7bb3690dd7e9d93f2185894c308c
#
_cell.length_a   1.000
_cell.length_b   1.000
_cell.length_c   1.000
_cell.angle_alpha   90.00
_cell.angle_beta   90.00
_cell.angle_gamma   90.00
#
_symmetry.space_group_name_H-M   'P 1'
#
loop_
_entity.id
_entity.type
_entity.pdbx_description
1 polymer ?
#
loop_
_entity_poly.entity_id
_entity_poly.type
_entity_poly.pdbx_seq_one_letter_code
_entity_poly.pdbx_strand_id
1 'polypeptide(L)'
;MTSAAPFTPQLTADGSFTFYSPQFGETFHSQRGAKAEADEKFVHPCLLPQLAAKKSRLTIIDVCYGLGYNTAAALTAIWQINPHCHVTLYSLENDLQVPRQAIANGLLQGWPDLVQEILQDLAQREMVAREFLTAHLAIGDARQTLLSVVPRDIKVDAIFLDPFSPPKCPQLWTVEFLCHLGDRLAPTGRLATYCSAAAVRHGLQLAGLSIATMGDGQPPHPRRRPLGTLASHQPSPPSIFAPWEMEHLQTKAAIPYRDPSGTDPAEVILARRRAEQSKSTLEPTSRWKKRWLDQEINHTPNSESF
;
A
#
# COMPACT_ATOMS: atom_id res chain seq x y z
N MET A 1 20.13 -12.53 -23.42
CA MET A 1 18.91 -12.19 -22.68
C MET A 1 18.52 -13.43 -21.90
N THR A 2 18.84 -13.51 -20.63
CA THR A 2 18.41 -14.59 -19.73
C THR A 2 16.92 -14.41 -19.52
N SER A 3 16.12 -15.33 -20.05
CA SER A 3 14.68 -15.42 -19.73
C SER A 3 14.54 -15.51 -18.22
N ALA A 4 13.95 -14.49 -17.59
CA ALA A 4 13.61 -14.57 -16.18
C ALA A 4 12.72 -15.80 -15.97
N ALA A 5 13.00 -16.58 -14.90
CA ALA A 5 12.19 -17.75 -14.59
C ALA A 5 10.72 -17.33 -14.42
N PRO A 6 9.77 -18.11 -14.97
CA PRO A 6 8.35 -17.75 -14.90
C PRO A 6 7.89 -17.72 -13.44
N PHE A 7 7.08 -16.71 -13.07
CA PHE A 7 6.41 -16.69 -11.77
C PHE A 7 5.42 -17.85 -11.68
N THR A 8 5.41 -18.54 -10.56
CA THR A 8 4.47 -19.66 -10.34
C THR A 8 3.23 -19.15 -9.61
N PRO A 9 2.02 -19.27 -10.20
CA PRO A 9 0.77 -18.91 -9.54
C PRO A 9 0.54 -19.74 -8.27
N GLN A 10 0.09 -19.08 -7.21
CA GLN A 10 -0.35 -19.71 -5.97
C GLN A 10 -1.79 -19.30 -5.70
N LEU A 11 -2.68 -20.27 -5.46
CA LEU A 11 -4.07 -20.02 -5.12
C LEU A 11 -4.18 -19.45 -3.71
N THR A 12 -5.02 -18.45 -3.53
CA THR A 12 -5.35 -17.85 -2.24
C THR A 12 -6.74 -18.29 -1.75
N ALA A 13 -7.06 -18.01 -0.48
CA ALA A 13 -8.28 -18.53 0.15
C ALA A 13 -9.59 -18.00 -0.45
N ASP A 14 -9.57 -16.85 -1.13
CA ASP A 14 -10.74 -16.29 -1.82
C ASP A 14 -10.88 -16.75 -3.29
N GLY A 15 -10.05 -17.73 -3.72
CA GLY A 15 -10.06 -18.25 -5.08
C GLY A 15 -9.30 -17.38 -6.10
N SER A 16 -8.72 -16.27 -5.68
CA SER A 16 -7.79 -15.48 -6.48
C SER A 16 -6.38 -16.11 -6.46
N PHE A 17 -5.43 -15.48 -7.16
CA PHE A 17 -4.07 -15.97 -7.25
C PHE A 17 -3.06 -14.91 -6.80
N THR A 18 -1.89 -15.37 -6.37
CA THR A 18 -0.72 -14.54 -6.14
C THR A 18 0.50 -15.17 -6.78
N PHE A 19 1.58 -14.39 -6.89
CA PHE A 19 2.90 -14.90 -7.23
C PHE A 19 3.81 -14.89 -6.00
N TYR A 20 4.83 -15.74 -6.00
CA TYR A 20 5.96 -15.63 -5.11
C TYR A 20 7.12 -14.97 -5.84
N SER A 21 7.72 -13.97 -5.20
CA SER A 21 8.91 -13.29 -5.72
C SER A 21 10.18 -13.88 -5.09
N PRO A 22 11.02 -14.59 -5.85
CA PRO A 22 12.30 -15.07 -5.33
C PRO A 22 13.25 -13.93 -4.95
N GLN A 23 13.17 -12.80 -5.64
CA GLN A 23 14.01 -11.63 -5.39
C GLN A 23 13.74 -11.03 -4.00
N PHE A 24 12.48 -10.92 -3.60
CA PHE A 24 12.08 -10.34 -2.32
C PHE A 24 11.86 -11.39 -1.24
N GLY A 25 11.69 -12.67 -1.61
CA GLY A 25 11.40 -13.77 -0.70
C GLY A 25 10.02 -13.66 -0.05
N GLU A 26 9.06 -13.03 -0.74
CA GLU A 26 7.68 -12.79 -0.28
C GLU A 26 6.69 -13.06 -1.41
N THR A 27 5.42 -13.33 -1.05
CA THR A 27 4.31 -13.35 -2.02
C THR A 27 3.81 -11.93 -2.29
N PHE A 28 3.27 -11.69 -3.48
CA PHE A 28 2.72 -10.37 -3.85
C PHE A 28 1.49 -10.01 -3.00
N HIS A 29 0.67 -10.98 -2.63
CA HIS A 29 -0.52 -10.80 -1.79
C HIS A 29 -0.52 -11.82 -0.66
N SER A 30 -1.35 -11.59 0.35
CA SER A 30 -1.53 -12.53 1.45
C SER A 30 -2.29 -13.79 0.99
N GLN A 31 -2.08 -14.90 1.71
CA GLN A 31 -2.80 -16.16 1.45
C GLN A 31 -4.31 -16.07 1.78
N ARG A 32 -4.77 -14.99 2.41
CA ARG A 32 -6.20 -14.79 2.74
C ARG A 32 -7.06 -14.51 1.50
N GLY A 33 -6.47 -13.88 0.47
CA GLY A 33 -7.18 -13.53 -0.75
C GLY A 33 -6.69 -12.20 -1.32
N ALA A 34 -6.18 -12.23 -2.54
CA ALA A 34 -5.63 -11.04 -3.18
C ALA A 34 -6.73 -10.05 -3.59
N LYS A 35 -7.90 -10.57 -4.02
CA LYS A 35 -9.03 -9.75 -4.40
C LYS A 35 -9.69 -9.08 -3.20
N ALA A 36 -9.95 -9.84 -2.13
CA ALA A 36 -10.48 -9.31 -0.88
C ALA A 36 -9.52 -8.26 -0.27
N GLU A 37 -8.20 -8.50 -0.36
CA GLU A 37 -7.19 -7.58 0.12
C GLU A 37 -7.21 -6.24 -0.60
N ALA A 38 -7.38 -6.24 -1.93
CA ALA A 38 -7.50 -5.02 -2.73
C ALA A 38 -8.72 -4.17 -2.31
N ASP A 39 -9.86 -4.81 -2.09
CA ASP A 39 -11.07 -4.12 -1.64
C ASP A 39 -10.93 -3.57 -0.22
N GLU A 40 -10.51 -4.40 0.73
CA GLU A 40 -10.48 -4.06 2.16
C GLU A 40 -9.38 -3.05 2.52
N LYS A 41 -8.21 -3.13 1.86
CA LYS A 41 -7.05 -2.32 2.22
C LYS A 41 -6.86 -1.08 1.35
N PHE A 42 -7.48 -1.02 0.16
CA PHE A 42 -7.25 0.08 -0.78
C PHE A 42 -8.54 0.76 -1.23
N VAL A 43 -9.49 0.03 -1.81
CA VAL A 43 -10.70 0.61 -2.38
C VAL A 43 -11.58 1.27 -1.32
N HIS A 44 -11.97 0.53 -0.30
CA HIS A 44 -12.85 1.02 0.77
C HIS A 44 -12.19 2.09 1.63
N PRO A 45 -10.94 1.97 2.10
CA PRO A 45 -10.28 3.01 2.88
C PRO A 45 -10.11 4.32 2.10
N CYS A 46 -9.91 4.25 0.79
CA CYS A 46 -9.85 5.42 -0.09
C CYS A 46 -11.23 5.97 -0.48
N LEU A 47 -12.33 5.36 -0.02
CA LEU A 47 -13.72 5.79 -0.27
C LEU A 47 -14.06 5.87 -1.76
N LEU A 48 -13.50 5.03 -2.62
CA LEU A 48 -13.69 5.13 -4.06
C LEU A 48 -15.17 5.04 -4.49
N PRO A 49 -16.02 4.13 -3.94
CA PRO A 49 -17.44 4.11 -4.25
C PRO A 49 -18.15 5.41 -3.90
N GLN A 50 -17.83 5.99 -2.72
CA GLN A 50 -18.44 7.24 -2.26
C GLN A 50 -17.98 8.45 -3.09
N LEU A 51 -16.73 8.43 -3.55
CA LEU A 51 -16.20 9.46 -4.44
C LEU A 51 -16.82 9.35 -5.83
N ALA A 52 -16.96 8.15 -6.39
CA ALA A 52 -17.59 7.90 -7.69
C ALA A 52 -19.06 8.36 -7.74
N ALA A 53 -19.78 8.23 -6.62
CA ALA A 53 -21.16 8.73 -6.50
C ALA A 53 -21.26 10.27 -6.58
N LYS A 54 -20.14 11.00 -6.30
CA LYS A 54 -20.14 12.46 -6.17
C LYS A 54 -19.32 13.18 -7.24
N LYS A 55 -18.39 12.47 -7.88
CA LYS A 55 -17.44 13.04 -8.83
C LYS A 55 -17.59 12.36 -10.20
N SER A 56 -17.49 13.16 -11.26
CA SER A 56 -17.43 12.66 -12.63
C SER A 56 -16.00 12.28 -13.07
N ARG A 57 -14.99 12.60 -12.25
CA ARG A 57 -13.57 12.31 -12.51
C ARG A 57 -12.88 11.92 -11.23
N LEU A 58 -12.03 10.89 -11.31
CA LEU A 58 -11.16 10.44 -10.21
C LEU A 58 -9.74 10.21 -10.75
N THR A 59 -8.75 10.59 -9.96
CA THR A 59 -7.33 10.35 -10.27
C THR A 59 -6.71 9.48 -9.20
N ILE A 60 -6.02 8.41 -9.61
CA ILE A 60 -5.45 7.38 -8.72
C ILE A 60 -3.98 7.16 -9.08
N ILE A 61 -3.14 7.00 -8.06
CA ILE A 61 -1.78 6.43 -8.21
C ILE A 61 -1.77 5.05 -7.57
N ASP A 62 -1.29 4.05 -8.31
CA ASP A 62 -1.11 2.67 -7.85
C ASP A 62 0.38 2.35 -7.83
N VAL A 63 1.00 2.36 -6.65
CA VAL A 63 2.43 2.12 -6.46
C VAL A 63 2.68 0.64 -6.21
N CYS A 64 3.47 0.02 -7.07
CA CYS A 64 3.69 -1.42 -7.18
C CYS A 64 2.44 -2.13 -7.70
N TYR A 65 2.13 -1.85 -8.97
CA TYR A 65 0.98 -2.38 -9.69
C TYR A 65 0.86 -3.92 -9.61
N GLY A 66 1.98 -4.63 -9.66
CA GLY A 66 2.02 -6.08 -9.50
C GLY A 66 1.16 -6.80 -10.53
N LEU A 67 0.23 -7.65 -10.04
CA LEU A 67 -0.72 -8.39 -10.87
C LEU A 67 -1.88 -7.51 -11.38
N GLY A 68 -2.01 -6.27 -10.89
CA GLY A 68 -3.06 -5.34 -11.28
C GLY A 68 -4.36 -5.44 -10.46
N TYR A 69 -4.36 -6.16 -9.34
CA TYR A 69 -5.58 -6.40 -8.56
C TYR A 69 -6.11 -5.13 -7.88
N ASN A 70 -5.24 -4.27 -7.35
CA ASN A 70 -5.67 -2.99 -6.77
C ASN A 70 -6.34 -2.10 -7.81
N THR A 71 -5.74 -2.00 -8.99
CA THR A 71 -6.33 -1.29 -10.15
C THR A 71 -7.65 -1.92 -10.57
N ALA A 72 -7.73 -3.27 -10.68
CA ALA A 72 -8.95 -3.96 -11.08
C ALA A 72 -10.10 -3.72 -10.09
N ALA A 73 -9.82 -3.80 -8.79
CA ALA A 73 -10.79 -3.53 -7.73
C ALA A 73 -11.29 -2.07 -7.78
N ALA A 74 -10.37 -1.12 -7.97
CA ALA A 74 -10.71 0.30 -8.08
C ALA A 74 -11.64 0.59 -9.26
N LEU A 75 -11.27 0.14 -10.47
CA LEU A 75 -12.09 0.33 -11.68
C LEU A 75 -13.47 -0.33 -11.53
N THR A 76 -13.51 -1.56 -11.02
CA THR A 76 -14.76 -2.28 -10.76
C THR A 76 -15.66 -1.51 -9.80
N ALA A 77 -15.13 -1.11 -8.64
CA ALA A 77 -15.91 -0.41 -7.61
C ALA A 77 -16.40 0.97 -8.07
N ILE A 78 -15.59 1.72 -8.81
CA ILE A 78 -15.97 3.03 -9.35
C ILE A 78 -17.09 2.90 -10.36
N TRP A 79 -16.95 2.01 -11.35
CA TRP A 79 -17.90 1.89 -12.45
C TRP A 79 -19.18 1.12 -12.08
N GLN A 80 -19.16 0.33 -11.02
CA GLN A 80 -20.39 -0.21 -10.43
C GLN A 80 -21.29 0.91 -9.88
N ILE A 81 -20.72 2.01 -9.39
CA ILE A 81 -21.47 3.14 -8.85
C ILE A 81 -21.77 4.19 -9.94
N ASN A 82 -20.76 4.52 -10.75
CA ASN A 82 -20.88 5.53 -11.80
C ASN A 82 -20.14 5.07 -13.07
N PRO A 83 -20.84 4.42 -14.01
CA PRO A 83 -20.24 3.91 -15.25
C PRO A 83 -19.59 5.00 -16.11
N HIS A 84 -19.98 6.27 -15.94
CA HIS A 84 -19.45 7.40 -16.69
C HIS A 84 -18.37 8.18 -15.93
N CYS A 85 -17.94 7.72 -14.75
CA CYS A 85 -16.86 8.35 -14.04
C CYS A 85 -15.54 8.15 -14.79
N HIS A 86 -14.93 9.25 -15.24
CA HIS A 86 -13.64 9.19 -15.92
C HIS A 86 -12.53 8.93 -14.90
N VAL A 87 -11.78 7.84 -15.05
CA VAL A 87 -10.65 7.50 -14.18
C VAL A 87 -9.34 7.85 -14.90
N THR A 88 -8.50 8.63 -14.24
CA THR A 88 -7.10 8.80 -14.62
C THR A 88 -6.25 7.97 -13.67
N LEU A 89 -5.48 7.02 -14.21
CA LEU A 89 -4.69 6.06 -13.44
C LEU A 89 -3.20 6.19 -13.80
N TYR A 90 -2.38 6.30 -12.78
CA TYR A 90 -0.92 6.21 -12.87
C TYR A 90 -0.45 5.01 -12.07
N SER A 91 -0.13 3.92 -12.74
CA SER A 91 0.41 2.71 -12.14
C SER A 91 1.93 2.66 -12.29
N LEU A 92 2.63 2.36 -11.22
CA LEU A 92 4.09 2.27 -11.18
C LEU A 92 4.50 0.82 -10.93
N GLU A 93 5.32 0.25 -11.79
CA GLU A 93 5.79 -1.14 -11.69
C GLU A 93 7.27 -1.24 -12.08
N ASN A 94 8.02 -2.03 -11.35
CA ASN A 94 9.44 -2.18 -11.64
C ASN A 94 9.75 -3.25 -12.70
N ASP A 95 8.88 -4.26 -12.80
CA ASP A 95 9.06 -5.39 -13.70
C ASP A 95 7.80 -5.69 -14.54
N LEU A 96 7.84 -5.28 -15.81
CA LEU A 96 6.75 -5.50 -16.75
C LEU A 96 6.39 -6.99 -16.94
N GLN A 97 7.30 -7.91 -16.58
CA GLN A 97 7.02 -9.35 -16.66
C GLN A 97 5.94 -9.77 -15.65
N VAL A 98 5.82 -9.09 -14.52
CA VAL A 98 4.80 -9.42 -13.50
C VAL A 98 3.39 -9.32 -14.05
N PRO A 99 2.91 -8.16 -14.55
CA PRO A 99 1.57 -8.05 -15.13
C PRO A 99 1.40 -8.91 -16.38
N ARG A 100 2.41 -9.04 -17.24
CA ARG A 100 2.36 -9.90 -18.42
C ARG A 100 2.18 -11.37 -18.08
N GLN A 101 2.87 -11.87 -17.06
CA GLN A 101 2.71 -13.25 -16.62
C GLN A 101 1.39 -13.47 -15.88
N ALA A 102 0.87 -12.48 -15.16
CA ALA A 102 -0.47 -12.55 -14.56
C ALA A 102 -1.53 -12.80 -15.65
N ILE A 103 -1.44 -12.09 -16.77
CA ILE A 103 -2.33 -12.28 -17.94
C ILE A 103 -2.11 -13.66 -18.56
N ALA A 104 -0.86 -14.03 -18.88
CA ALA A 104 -0.53 -15.29 -19.53
C ALA A 104 -0.98 -16.52 -18.73
N ASN A 105 -1.04 -16.41 -17.41
CA ASN A 105 -1.53 -17.47 -16.52
C ASN A 105 -3.05 -17.35 -16.22
N GLY A 106 -3.78 -16.43 -16.85
CA GLY A 106 -5.23 -16.29 -16.67
C GLY A 106 -5.66 -15.79 -15.28
N LEU A 107 -4.81 -15.08 -14.56
CA LEU A 107 -5.06 -14.70 -13.15
C LEU A 107 -6.10 -13.58 -13.01
N LEU A 108 -6.54 -12.99 -14.11
CA LEU A 108 -7.53 -11.90 -14.13
C LEU A 108 -8.98 -12.38 -14.33
N GLN A 109 -9.23 -13.67 -14.49
CA GLN A 109 -10.55 -14.23 -14.84
C GLN A 109 -11.66 -13.92 -13.82
N GLY A 110 -11.32 -13.55 -12.61
CA GLY A 110 -12.29 -13.16 -11.56
C GLY A 110 -12.82 -11.73 -11.65
N TRP A 111 -12.36 -10.93 -12.63
CA TRP A 111 -12.76 -9.52 -12.82
C TRP A 111 -13.74 -9.37 -13.96
N PRO A 112 -14.53 -8.25 -14.05
CA PRO A 112 -15.39 -7.96 -15.19
C PRO A 112 -14.62 -7.92 -16.52
N ASP A 113 -15.22 -8.38 -17.62
CA ASP A 113 -14.56 -8.51 -18.92
C ASP A 113 -13.88 -7.21 -19.38
N LEU A 114 -14.57 -6.07 -19.26
CA LEU A 114 -14.02 -4.75 -19.59
C LEU A 114 -12.74 -4.45 -18.79
N VAL A 115 -12.73 -4.82 -17.51
CA VAL A 115 -11.55 -4.58 -16.63
C VAL A 115 -10.42 -5.51 -17.06
N GLN A 116 -10.70 -6.79 -17.35
CA GLN A 116 -9.70 -7.72 -17.89
C GLN A 116 -9.05 -7.20 -19.17
N GLU A 117 -9.85 -6.72 -20.13
CA GLU A 117 -9.35 -6.13 -21.39
C GLU A 117 -8.45 -4.91 -21.12
N ILE A 118 -8.84 -4.03 -20.20
CA ILE A 118 -8.04 -2.86 -19.82
C ILE A 118 -6.69 -3.26 -19.24
N LEU A 119 -6.66 -4.23 -18.32
CA LEU A 119 -5.41 -4.68 -17.73
C LEU A 119 -4.51 -5.39 -18.74
N GLN A 120 -5.09 -6.14 -19.69
CA GLN A 120 -4.36 -6.75 -20.80
C GLN A 120 -3.74 -5.68 -21.70
N ASP A 121 -4.53 -4.70 -22.13
CA ASP A 121 -4.05 -3.57 -22.95
C ASP A 121 -2.94 -2.81 -22.22
N LEU A 122 -3.11 -2.55 -20.92
CA LEU A 122 -2.15 -1.79 -20.10
C LEU A 122 -0.80 -2.52 -19.99
N ALA A 123 -0.80 -3.84 -19.75
CA ALA A 123 0.42 -4.63 -19.69
C ALA A 123 1.11 -4.81 -21.06
N GLN A 124 0.37 -4.67 -22.18
CA GLN A 124 0.93 -4.77 -23.52
C GLN A 124 1.46 -3.43 -24.04
N ARG A 125 0.73 -2.34 -23.81
CA ARG A 125 0.94 -1.03 -24.41
C ARG A 125 1.44 0.03 -23.46
N GLU A 126 1.45 -0.24 -22.14
CA GLU A 126 1.84 0.67 -21.06
C GLU A 126 1.00 1.96 -20.98
N MET A 127 0.09 2.16 -21.92
CA MET A 127 -0.87 3.26 -21.93
C MET A 127 -2.20 2.81 -22.56
N VAL A 128 -3.31 3.19 -21.93
CA VAL A 128 -4.67 2.94 -22.42
C VAL A 128 -5.49 4.21 -22.32
N ALA A 129 -6.14 4.59 -23.41
CA ALA A 129 -7.11 5.67 -23.44
C ALA A 129 -8.44 5.13 -23.99
N ARG A 130 -9.51 5.28 -23.21
CA ARG A 130 -10.89 4.93 -23.55
C ARG A 130 -11.81 6.07 -23.12
N GLU A 131 -13.08 6.04 -23.45
CA GLU A 131 -14.03 7.13 -23.18
C GLU A 131 -14.02 7.58 -21.71
N PHE A 132 -13.97 6.63 -20.76
CA PHE A 132 -13.96 6.92 -19.31
C PHE A 132 -12.67 6.48 -18.62
N LEU A 133 -11.57 6.35 -19.36
CA LEU A 133 -10.28 5.92 -18.81
C LEU A 133 -9.10 6.58 -19.52
N THR A 134 -8.17 7.09 -18.73
CA THR A 134 -6.79 7.34 -19.16
C THR A 134 -5.88 6.63 -18.16
N ALA A 135 -5.16 5.60 -18.59
CA ALA A 135 -4.31 4.80 -17.71
C ALA A 135 -2.88 4.73 -18.24
N HIS A 136 -1.92 4.86 -17.35
CA HIS A 136 -0.49 4.76 -17.62
C HIS A 136 0.12 3.69 -16.71
N LEU A 137 0.92 2.78 -17.27
CA LEU A 137 1.77 1.84 -16.54
C LEU A 137 3.22 2.24 -16.77
N ALA A 138 3.80 2.94 -15.81
CA ALA A 138 5.17 3.40 -15.88
C ALA A 138 6.13 2.33 -15.34
N ILE A 139 7.02 1.86 -16.20
CA ILE A 139 7.97 0.79 -15.87
C ILE A 139 9.31 1.38 -15.41
N GLY A 140 9.77 0.92 -14.25
CA GLY A 140 11.04 1.32 -13.64
C GLY A 140 10.93 1.61 -12.14
N ASP A 141 12.00 2.14 -11.57
CA ASP A 141 12.03 2.54 -10.16
C ASP A 141 10.98 3.61 -9.86
N ALA A 142 10.03 3.28 -8.98
CA ALA A 142 8.90 4.15 -8.65
C ALA A 142 9.35 5.53 -8.11
N ARG A 143 10.54 5.65 -7.50
CA ARG A 143 11.10 6.93 -7.05
C ARG A 143 11.37 7.88 -8.21
N GLN A 144 11.67 7.33 -9.40
CA GLN A 144 11.96 8.09 -10.62
C GLN A 144 10.70 8.19 -11.50
N THR A 145 9.98 7.09 -11.69
CA THR A 145 8.79 7.07 -12.57
C THR A 145 7.66 7.94 -12.02
N LEU A 146 7.48 8.01 -10.70
CA LEU A 146 6.55 8.97 -10.09
C LEU A 146 6.82 10.41 -10.50
N LEU A 147 8.09 10.80 -10.53
CA LEU A 147 8.49 12.17 -10.82
C LEU A 147 8.39 12.51 -12.32
N SER A 148 8.55 11.52 -13.19
CA SER A 148 8.55 11.70 -14.65
C SER A 148 7.17 11.56 -15.27
N VAL A 149 6.30 10.70 -14.72
CA VAL A 149 5.01 10.33 -15.33
C VAL A 149 3.83 11.06 -14.69
N VAL A 150 3.87 11.31 -13.37
CA VAL A 150 2.81 12.05 -12.69
C VAL A 150 3.15 13.54 -12.63
N PRO A 151 2.43 14.40 -13.36
CA PRO A 151 2.69 15.84 -13.35
C PRO A 151 2.62 16.42 -11.94
N ARG A 152 3.47 17.40 -11.63
CA ARG A 152 3.58 17.96 -10.27
C ARG A 152 2.34 18.71 -9.81
N ASP A 153 1.60 19.31 -10.73
CA ASP A 153 0.38 20.07 -10.51
C ASP A 153 -0.87 19.20 -10.36
N ILE A 154 -0.79 17.93 -10.77
CA ILE A 154 -1.89 16.97 -10.60
C ILE A 154 -2.03 16.59 -9.13
N LYS A 155 -3.28 16.72 -8.64
CA LYS A 155 -3.68 16.23 -7.33
C LYS A 155 -4.57 15.00 -7.48
N VAL A 156 -4.22 13.94 -6.74
CA VAL A 156 -4.88 12.64 -6.86
C VAL A 156 -5.84 12.38 -5.70
N ASP A 157 -6.94 11.71 -5.99
CA ASP A 157 -7.98 11.36 -5.01
C ASP A 157 -7.56 10.17 -4.14
N ALA A 158 -6.81 9.23 -4.70
CA ALA A 158 -6.34 8.05 -3.99
C ALA A 158 -4.90 7.68 -4.38
N ILE A 159 -4.15 7.18 -3.40
CA ILE A 159 -2.85 6.54 -3.60
C ILE A 159 -2.88 5.18 -2.94
N PHE A 160 -2.60 4.14 -3.71
CA PHE A 160 -2.35 2.79 -3.21
C PHE A 160 -0.84 2.61 -3.08
N LEU A 161 -0.36 2.33 -1.88
CA LEU A 161 1.07 2.13 -1.60
C LEU A 161 1.28 0.69 -1.15
N ASP A 162 1.64 -0.18 -2.10
CA ASP A 162 1.66 -1.63 -1.94
C ASP A 162 3.00 -2.31 -2.27
N PRO A 163 4.16 -1.76 -1.88
CA PRO A 163 5.44 -2.42 -2.07
C PRO A 163 5.59 -3.64 -1.18
N PHE A 164 6.56 -4.51 -1.49
CA PHE A 164 7.03 -5.54 -0.55
C PHE A 164 7.41 -4.93 0.80
N SER A 165 7.49 -5.77 1.84
CA SER A 165 7.70 -5.33 3.22
C SER A 165 8.91 -4.37 3.36
N PRO A 166 8.87 -3.43 4.31
CA PRO A 166 9.92 -2.42 4.45
C PRO A 166 11.35 -2.95 4.58
N PRO A 167 11.61 -4.12 5.21
CA PRO A 167 12.95 -4.69 5.21
C PRO A 167 13.41 -5.24 3.84
N LYS A 168 12.46 -5.56 2.94
CA LYS A 168 12.73 -6.14 1.62
C LYS A 168 12.80 -5.09 0.52
N CYS A 169 11.99 -4.04 0.63
CA CYS A 169 11.92 -2.96 -0.34
C CYS A 169 11.98 -1.59 0.36
N PRO A 170 13.06 -1.27 1.13
CA PRO A 170 13.13 -0.06 1.94
C PRO A 170 13.05 1.23 1.12
N GLN A 171 13.37 1.19 -0.17
CA GLN A 171 13.41 2.34 -1.08
C GLN A 171 12.07 3.07 -1.16
N LEU A 172 10.97 2.31 -1.20
CA LEU A 172 9.63 2.85 -1.35
C LEU A 172 8.94 3.20 -0.02
N TRP A 173 9.68 3.03 1.09
CA TRP A 173 9.23 3.39 2.44
C TRP A 173 10.04 4.55 3.05
N THR A 174 10.88 5.20 2.24
CA THR A 174 11.69 6.33 2.68
C THR A 174 10.86 7.59 2.85
N VAL A 175 11.23 8.43 3.80
CA VAL A 175 10.51 9.71 4.03
C VAL A 175 10.48 10.55 2.76
N GLU A 176 11.55 10.57 2.01
CA GLU A 176 11.68 11.33 0.77
C GLU A 176 10.65 10.88 -0.29
N PHE A 177 10.51 9.57 -0.48
CA PHE A 177 9.49 9.03 -1.40
C PHE A 177 8.07 9.28 -0.89
N LEU A 178 7.83 9.12 0.42
CA LEU A 178 6.53 9.41 1.03
C LEU A 178 6.16 10.89 0.92
N CYS A 179 7.12 11.81 1.03
CA CYS A 179 6.91 13.24 0.75
C CYS A 179 6.44 13.46 -0.70
N HIS A 180 7.09 12.82 -1.67
CA HIS A 180 6.69 12.95 -3.07
C HIS A 180 5.26 12.42 -3.34
N LEU A 181 4.83 11.37 -2.63
CA LEU A 181 3.45 10.89 -2.70
C LEU A 181 2.49 11.88 -2.02
N GLY A 182 2.84 12.37 -0.83
CA GLY A 182 2.06 13.36 -0.10
C GLY A 182 1.85 14.66 -0.92
N ASP A 183 2.89 15.15 -1.58
CA ASP A 183 2.81 16.33 -2.45
C ASP A 183 1.80 16.19 -3.59
N ARG A 184 1.51 14.97 -4.02
CA ARG A 184 0.53 14.70 -5.08
C ARG A 184 -0.86 14.41 -4.57
N LEU A 185 -1.02 14.13 -3.28
CA LEU A 185 -2.31 13.85 -2.70
C LEU A 185 -3.19 15.11 -2.67
N ALA A 186 -4.44 14.99 -3.07
CA ALA A 186 -5.42 16.07 -2.96
C ALA A 186 -5.70 16.40 -1.47
N PRO A 187 -6.13 17.62 -1.12
CA PRO A 187 -6.45 17.97 0.27
C PRO A 187 -7.45 17.02 0.95
N THR A 188 -8.36 16.43 0.20
CA THR A 188 -9.33 15.43 0.67
C THR A 188 -8.98 14.01 0.22
N GLY A 189 -7.86 13.84 -0.49
CA GLY A 189 -7.37 12.55 -0.97
C GLY A 189 -6.87 11.66 0.16
N ARG A 190 -6.75 10.37 -0.14
CA ARG A 190 -6.32 9.36 0.82
C ARG A 190 -5.22 8.47 0.23
N LEU A 191 -4.21 8.21 1.05
CA LEU A 191 -3.20 7.19 0.79
C LEU A 191 -3.47 6.00 1.68
N ALA A 192 -3.60 4.82 1.09
CA ALA A 192 -3.80 3.56 1.80
C ALA A 192 -2.61 2.63 1.59
N THR A 193 -2.21 1.94 2.65
CA THR A 193 -1.19 0.88 2.61
C THR A 193 -1.49 -0.23 3.60
N TYR A 194 -1.19 -1.47 3.23
CA TYR A 194 -1.29 -2.61 4.15
C TYR A 194 -0.30 -2.52 5.33
N CYS A 195 0.72 -1.67 5.22
CA CYS A 195 1.81 -1.61 6.17
C CYS A 195 1.43 -0.84 7.44
N SER A 196 1.62 -1.48 8.59
CA SER A 196 1.41 -0.89 9.92
C SER A 196 2.71 -0.69 10.71
N ALA A 197 3.88 -0.82 10.06
CA ALA A 197 5.17 -0.66 10.70
C ALA A 197 5.37 0.76 11.24
N ALA A 198 5.87 0.90 12.47
CA ALA A 198 6.08 2.21 13.10
C ALA A 198 6.99 3.15 12.28
N ALA A 199 8.02 2.60 11.61
CA ALA A 199 8.89 3.38 10.73
C ALA A 199 8.14 4.00 9.54
N VAL A 200 7.19 3.27 8.95
CA VAL A 200 6.37 3.74 7.83
C VAL A 200 5.36 4.78 8.31
N ARG A 201 4.66 4.51 9.41
CA ARG A 201 3.73 5.45 10.04
C ARG A 201 4.40 6.77 10.41
N HIS A 202 5.56 6.70 11.06
CA HIS A 202 6.34 7.90 11.37
C HIS A 202 6.86 8.59 10.10
N GLY A 203 7.27 7.84 9.07
CA GLY A 203 7.65 8.39 7.77
C GLY A 203 6.51 9.18 7.11
N LEU A 204 5.27 8.67 7.15
CA LEU A 204 4.09 9.38 6.66
C LEU A 204 3.80 10.66 7.45
N GLN A 205 3.98 10.64 8.78
CA GLN A 205 3.87 11.86 9.61
C GLN A 205 4.94 12.90 9.26
N LEU A 206 6.18 12.47 9.04
CA LEU A 206 7.27 13.35 8.60
C LEU A 206 7.04 13.89 7.18
N ALA A 207 6.28 13.19 6.35
CA ALA A 207 5.79 13.67 5.06
C ALA A 207 4.60 14.66 5.17
N GLY A 208 4.24 15.08 6.39
CA GLY A 208 3.16 16.05 6.63
C GLY A 208 1.75 15.47 6.58
N LEU A 209 1.61 14.15 6.63
CA LEU A 209 0.31 13.49 6.59
C LEU A 209 -0.18 13.08 7.99
N SER A 210 -1.46 13.28 8.23
CA SER A 210 -2.17 12.66 9.35
C SER A 210 -2.38 11.18 9.04
N ILE A 211 -2.16 10.33 10.02
CA ILE A 211 -2.27 8.87 9.85
C ILE A 211 -3.39 8.29 10.70
N ALA A 212 -3.89 7.16 10.23
CA ALA A 212 -4.96 6.41 10.87
C ALA A 212 -4.74 4.91 10.75
N THR A 213 -5.10 4.14 11.78
CA THR A 213 -5.08 2.68 11.72
C THR A 213 -6.30 2.17 10.94
N MET A 214 -6.08 1.31 9.95
CA MET A 214 -7.17 0.58 9.32
C MET A 214 -7.46 -0.68 10.13
N GLY A 215 -8.64 -0.73 10.74
CA GLY A 215 -9.14 -1.86 11.53
C GLY A 215 -10.06 -2.77 10.72
N ASP A 216 -10.22 -3.99 11.20
CA ASP A 216 -11.14 -5.01 10.69
C ASP A 216 -12.55 -4.91 11.33
N GLY A 217 -12.89 -3.77 11.92
CA GLY A 217 -14.13 -3.56 12.67
C GLY A 217 -14.10 -4.08 14.10
N GLN A 218 -13.04 -4.73 14.51
CA GLN A 218 -12.83 -5.21 15.86
C GLN A 218 -12.04 -4.19 16.71
N PRO A 219 -12.24 -4.16 18.04
CA PRO A 219 -11.45 -3.31 18.92
C PRO A 219 -9.95 -3.52 18.71
N PRO A 220 -9.15 -2.44 18.68
CA PRO A 220 -7.70 -2.57 18.58
C PRO A 220 -7.11 -3.43 19.69
N HIS A 221 -6.18 -4.33 19.35
CA HIS A 221 -5.56 -5.23 20.30
C HIS A 221 -4.06 -5.39 20.01
N PRO A 222 -3.16 -5.32 21.01
CA PRO A 222 -1.70 -5.35 20.79
C PRO A 222 -1.18 -6.61 20.07
N ARG A 223 -1.90 -7.74 20.20
CA ARG A 223 -1.55 -9.00 19.51
C ARG A 223 -2.15 -9.16 18.12
N ARG A 224 -3.09 -8.26 17.75
CA ARG A 224 -3.73 -8.29 16.44
C ARG A 224 -3.05 -7.29 15.52
N ARG A 225 -2.67 -7.74 14.33
CA ARG A 225 -2.16 -6.82 13.30
C ARG A 225 -3.34 -6.07 12.69
N PRO A 226 -3.29 -4.74 12.62
CA PRO A 226 -4.27 -3.97 11.87
C PRO A 226 -4.19 -4.30 10.37
N LEU A 227 -5.24 -4.00 9.62
CA LEU A 227 -5.27 -4.19 8.16
C LEU A 227 -4.21 -3.34 7.46
N GLY A 228 -3.87 -2.18 8.03
CA GLY A 228 -2.87 -1.30 7.46
C GLY A 228 -2.89 0.11 8.07
N THR A 229 -2.46 1.06 7.27
CA THR A 229 -2.41 2.49 7.61
C THR A 229 -3.08 3.31 6.50
N LEU A 230 -3.94 4.23 6.90
CA LEU A 230 -4.49 5.28 6.06
C LEU A 230 -3.77 6.58 6.37
N ALA A 231 -3.47 7.39 5.34
CA ALA A 231 -2.86 8.69 5.50
C ALA A 231 -3.58 9.75 4.63
N SER A 232 -3.63 11.01 5.11
CA SER A 232 -4.29 12.11 4.41
C SER A 232 -3.78 13.46 4.96
N HIS A 233 -4.01 14.56 4.22
CA HIS A 233 -3.68 15.90 4.73
C HIS A 233 -4.58 16.34 5.89
N GLN A 234 -5.80 15.83 5.93
CA GLN A 234 -6.75 16.12 7.00
C GLN A 234 -6.83 14.96 7.98
N PRO A 235 -7.03 15.22 9.29
CA PRO A 235 -7.32 14.17 10.24
C PRO A 235 -8.54 13.36 9.77
N SER A 236 -8.38 12.07 9.58
CA SER A 236 -9.51 11.18 9.28
C SER A 236 -10.25 10.83 10.56
N PRO A 237 -11.55 11.12 10.71
CA PRO A 237 -12.33 10.59 11.81
C PRO A 237 -12.77 9.14 11.50
N PRO A 238 -12.96 8.28 12.50
CA PRO A 238 -12.32 8.22 13.79
C PRO A 238 -11.33 7.04 13.84
N SER A 239 -10.12 7.22 13.49
CA SER A 239 -9.12 6.21 13.77
C SER A 239 -8.28 6.69 14.94
N ILE A 240 -8.78 6.42 16.11
CA ILE A 240 -8.04 6.60 17.33
C ILE A 240 -6.93 5.55 17.29
N PHE A 241 -5.68 6.01 17.16
CA PHE A 241 -4.57 5.15 17.53
C PHE A 241 -4.79 4.66 18.95
N ALA A 242 -4.72 3.37 19.16
CA ALA A 242 -4.74 2.84 20.51
C ALA A 242 -3.49 3.37 21.26
N PRO A 243 -3.55 3.55 22.57
CA PRO A 243 -2.41 4.06 23.35
C PRO A 243 -1.10 3.32 23.07
N TRP A 244 -1.15 2.00 22.92
CA TRP A 244 0.01 1.18 22.59
C TRP A 244 0.57 1.46 21.17
N GLU A 245 -0.26 1.82 20.20
CA GLU A 245 0.20 2.21 18.87
C GLU A 245 0.89 3.57 18.89
N MET A 246 0.36 4.52 19.68
CA MET A 246 1.00 5.83 19.89
C MET A 246 2.37 5.69 20.55
N GLU A 247 2.49 4.86 21.57
CA GLU A 247 3.77 4.60 22.23
C GLU A 247 4.73 3.84 21.29
N HIS A 248 4.24 2.96 20.43
CA HIS A 248 5.08 2.28 19.44
C HIS A 248 5.79 3.26 18.50
N LEU A 249 5.15 4.38 18.17
CA LEU A 249 5.76 5.47 17.39
C LEU A 249 6.86 6.22 18.15
N GLN A 250 7.02 6.00 19.45
CA GLN A 250 8.08 6.57 20.29
C GLN A 250 9.20 5.56 20.61
N THR A 251 9.23 4.42 19.92
CA THR A 251 10.27 3.41 20.07
C THR A 251 11.30 3.47 18.95
N LYS A 252 12.41 2.74 19.11
CA LYS A 252 13.41 2.55 18.04
C LYS A 252 12.83 1.97 16.75
N ALA A 253 11.67 1.29 16.80
CA ALA A 253 10.97 0.82 15.61
C ALA A 253 10.49 1.96 14.71
N ALA A 254 10.19 3.13 15.25
CA ALA A 254 9.69 4.28 14.52
C ALA A 254 10.78 5.07 13.78
N ILE A 255 12.05 4.76 13.99
CA ILE A 255 13.13 5.39 13.22
C ILE A 255 12.90 5.07 11.73
N PRO A 256 12.68 6.10 10.87
CA PRO A 256 12.22 5.91 9.51
C PRO A 256 13.34 5.43 8.59
N TYR A 257 12.97 5.04 7.39
CA TYR A 257 13.91 4.85 6.28
C TYR A 257 14.20 6.20 5.64
N ARG A 258 15.45 6.41 5.21
CA ARG A 258 15.91 7.65 4.60
C ARG A 258 16.71 7.38 3.32
N ASP A 259 16.39 8.12 2.28
CA ASP A 259 17.10 8.13 0.99
C ASP A 259 17.16 9.56 0.43
N PRO A 260 18.05 10.41 0.96
CA PRO A 260 18.16 11.80 0.52
C PRO A 260 18.53 11.96 -0.97
N SER A 261 19.13 10.95 -1.56
CA SER A 261 19.51 10.95 -2.98
C SER A 261 18.37 10.56 -3.92
N GLY A 262 17.36 9.82 -3.41
CA GLY A 262 16.31 9.19 -4.21
C GLY A 262 16.79 8.04 -5.10
N THR A 263 18.03 7.55 -4.88
CA THR A 263 18.68 6.52 -5.71
C THR A 263 19.49 5.50 -4.94
N ASP A 264 19.54 5.62 -3.60
CA ASP A 264 20.31 4.69 -2.77
C ASP A 264 19.77 3.25 -2.90
N PRO A 265 20.66 2.25 -2.95
CA PRO A 265 20.25 0.85 -2.91
C PRO A 265 19.78 0.45 -1.51
N ALA A 266 19.05 -0.67 -1.43
CA ALA A 266 18.40 -1.16 -0.21
C ALA A 266 19.37 -1.28 0.98
N GLU A 267 20.55 -1.82 0.74
CA GLU A 267 21.58 -2.04 1.77
C GLU A 267 22.09 -0.74 2.40
N VAL A 268 22.20 0.35 1.63
CA VAL A 268 22.60 1.67 2.12
C VAL A 268 21.50 2.27 3.00
N ILE A 269 20.24 2.21 2.56
CA ILE A 269 19.09 2.68 3.32
C ILE A 269 18.96 1.92 4.65
N LEU A 270 19.10 0.58 4.61
CA LEU A 270 19.03 -0.27 5.79
C LEU A 270 20.21 -0.02 6.74
N ALA A 271 21.42 0.20 6.22
CA ALA A 271 22.59 0.50 7.03
C ALA A 271 22.44 1.85 7.74
N ARG A 272 21.99 2.90 7.03
CA ARG A 272 21.70 4.22 7.59
C ARG A 272 20.69 4.12 8.74
N ARG A 273 19.55 3.45 8.51
CA ARG A 273 18.54 3.25 9.55
C ARG A 273 19.09 2.51 10.78
N ARG A 274 19.86 1.43 10.59
CA ARG A 274 20.50 0.70 11.71
C ARG A 274 21.45 1.58 12.50
N ALA A 275 22.23 2.43 11.83
CA ALA A 275 23.12 3.38 12.48
C ALA A 275 22.37 4.42 13.32
N GLU A 276 21.23 4.94 12.82
CA GLU A 276 20.36 5.83 13.59
C GLU A 276 19.72 5.12 14.78
N GLN A 277 19.22 3.88 14.59
CA GLN A 277 18.67 3.08 15.69
C GLN A 277 19.69 2.78 16.80
N SER A 278 20.95 2.56 16.45
CA SER A 278 22.01 2.28 17.45
C SER A 278 22.32 3.49 18.32
N LYS A 279 22.28 4.70 17.74
CA LYS A 279 22.54 5.97 18.42
C LYS A 279 21.32 6.53 19.17
N SER A 280 20.12 6.02 18.87
CA SER A 280 18.87 6.54 19.44
C SER A 280 18.72 6.19 20.92
N THR A 281 18.24 7.15 21.71
CA THR A 281 17.86 6.98 23.11
C THR A 281 16.42 6.50 23.31
N LEU A 282 15.64 6.35 22.22
CA LEU A 282 14.27 5.86 22.29
C LEU A 282 14.19 4.45 22.88
N GLU A 283 13.03 4.12 23.45
CA GLU A 283 12.79 2.80 24.03
C GLU A 283 13.01 1.68 23.00
N PRO A 284 13.75 0.60 23.37
CA PRO A 284 13.81 -0.60 22.53
C PRO A 284 12.42 -1.21 22.34
N THR A 285 12.09 -1.58 21.11
CA THR A 285 10.78 -2.18 20.75
C THR A 285 10.45 -3.44 21.55
N SER A 286 11.48 -4.22 21.94
CA SER A 286 11.32 -5.42 22.77
C SER A 286 10.83 -5.07 24.19
N ARG A 287 11.28 -3.97 24.77
CA ARG A 287 10.84 -3.51 26.09
C ARG A 287 9.39 -3.02 26.05
N TRP A 288 9.06 -2.18 25.07
CA TRP A 288 7.70 -1.73 24.80
C TRP A 288 6.73 -2.92 24.63
N LYS A 289 7.10 -3.88 23.77
CA LYS A 289 6.27 -5.07 23.51
C LYS A 289 6.03 -5.87 24.79
N LYS A 290 7.06 -6.09 25.60
CA LYS A 290 6.94 -6.81 26.86
C LYS A 290 5.99 -6.10 27.83
N ARG A 291 6.15 -4.79 28.00
CA ARG A 291 5.31 -3.97 28.91
C ARG A 291 3.82 -4.07 28.56
N TRP A 292 3.47 -3.96 27.28
CA TRP A 292 2.08 -4.04 26.83
C TRP A 292 1.49 -5.45 26.91
N LEU A 293 2.28 -6.50 26.66
CA LEU A 293 1.84 -7.88 26.77
C LEU A 293 1.66 -8.31 28.24
N ASP A 294 2.49 -7.82 29.15
CA ASP A 294 2.42 -8.13 30.58
C ASP A 294 1.23 -7.40 31.25
N GLN A 295 0.88 -6.19 30.80
CA GLN A 295 -0.30 -5.47 31.30
C GLN A 295 -1.61 -6.19 31.00
N GLU A 296 -1.73 -6.86 29.86
CA GLU A 296 -2.94 -7.63 29.51
C GLU A 296 -3.15 -8.85 30.41
N ILE A 297 -2.09 -9.52 30.82
CA ILE A 297 -2.18 -10.69 31.71
C ILE A 297 -2.80 -10.27 33.07
N ASN A 298 -2.54 -9.05 33.50
CA ASN A 298 -3.02 -8.52 34.79
C ASN A 298 -4.44 -7.90 34.70
N HIS A 299 -5.01 -7.71 33.51
CA HIS A 299 -6.33 -7.12 33.30
C HIS A 299 -7.39 -8.12 32.82
N THR A 300 -7.07 -9.40 32.66
CA THR A 300 -8.06 -10.44 32.43
C THR A 300 -8.75 -10.70 33.78
N PRO A 301 -10.04 -10.37 33.97
CA PRO A 301 -10.74 -10.73 35.18
C PRO A 301 -10.69 -12.25 35.29
N ASN A 302 -10.25 -12.76 36.43
CA ASN A 302 -10.40 -14.15 36.79
C ASN A 302 -11.88 -14.53 36.60
N SER A 303 -12.20 -15.25 35.52
CA SER A 303 -13.45 -15.97 35.37
C SER A 303 -13.35 -17.27 36.18
N GLU A 304 -13.18 -17.13 37.48
CA GLU A 304 -13.42 -18.22 38.42
C GLU A 304 -14.38 -17.68 39.48
N SER A 305 -15.61 -18.07 39.30
CA SER A 305 -16.62 -18.40 40.33
C SER A 305 -18.00 -18.01 39.82
N PHE A 306 -18.69 -19.01 39.24
CA PHE A 306 -20.00 -19.50 39.71
C PHE A 306 -20.37 -20.73 38.89
#